data_f9086907baf9cfa616772eb9238750b7
#
_entry.id   f9086907baf9cfa616772eb9238750b7
#
_cell.length_a   1.000
_cell.length_b   1.000
_cell.length_c   1.000
_cell.angle_alpha   90.00
_cell.angle_beta   90.00
_cell.angle_gamma   90.00
#
_symmetry.space_group_name_H-M   'P 1'
#
loop_
_entity.id
_entity.type
_entity.pdbx_description
1 polymer ?
#
loop_
_entity_poly.entity_id
_entity_poly.type
_entity_poly.pdbx_seq_one_letter_code
_entity_poly.pdbx_strand_id
1 'polypeptide(L)'
;MATGGDPQELGQLLRSRREALTPAEVGLPTGTRRRTMGLRREEVAQLANLSTTYYTFLEQGRPVRPSVQILDALAAALRMSAAEHRYLLVLGLGQELLEINDAGATSAGRPETVDQRAADLVQRLEPFPTLIRGRRWDVLTANPAARELFADWGGQRNLLRWMFTDDQARAVYLDWDAEAQAMLGRFRLAAARHPGDPDFRSLIDELLRDSEHMRTWWPQHDVAPLGSGTKKLWHPRLGTIDYSHVVLQLADQPDQTLVTYSAE
;
A
#
# COMPACT_ATOMS: atom_id res chain seq x y z
N MET A 1 -0.70 -16.59 20.06
CA MET A 1 -0.91 -15.22 20.56
C MET A 1 -1.45 -14.43 19.40
N ALA A 2 -2.68 -13.90 19.52
CA ALA A 2 -3.27 -13.06 18.49
C ALA A 2 -2.33 -11.87 18.27
N THR A 3 -1.81 -11.72 17.07
CA THR A 3 -1.00 -10.56 16.65
C THR A 3 -1.93 -9.36 16.59
N GLY A 4 -1.95 -8.57 17.68
CA GLY A 4 -2.59 -7.25 17.70
C GLY A 4 -2.00 -6.38 16.60
N GLY A 5 -2.67 -5.26 16.26
CA GLY A 5 -2.20 -4.30 15.26
C GLY A 5 -0.78 -3.80 15.51
N ASP A 6 -0.29 -2.91 14.66
CA ASP A 6 1.01 -2.25 14.82
C ASP A 6 0.84 -0.87 15.45
N PRO A 7 1.00 -0.73 16.79
CA PRO A 7 0.80 0.55 17.49
C PRO A 7 1.81 1.62 17.06
N GLN A 8 3.02 1.25 16.66
CA GLN A 8 4.05 2.20 16.26
C GLN A 8 3.70 2.81 14.90
N GLU A 9 3.36 1.97 13.93
CA GLU A 9 2.94 2.43 12.60
C GLU A 9 1.62 3.20 12.67
N LEU A 10 0.67 2.77 13.52
CA LEU A 10 -0.56 3.51 13.82
C LEU A 10 -0.26 4.92 14.32
N GLY A 11 0.65 5.05 15.28
CA GLY A 11 1.06 6.35 15.84
C GLY A 11 1.69 7.26 14.79
N GLN A 12 2.54 6.72 13.93
CA GLN A 12 3.20 7.45 12.85
C GLN A 12 2.18 7.93 11.80
N LEU A 13 1.23 7.07 11.41
CA LEU A 13 0.14 7.45 10.50
C LEU A 13 -0.69 8.60 11.07
N LEU A 14 -1.14 8.47 12.32
CA LEU A 14 -1.95 9.51 12.99
C LEU A 14 -1.20 10.84 13.05
N ARG A 15 0.09 10.81 13.39
CA ARG A 15 0.94 11.98 13.42
C ARG A 15 1.10 12.62 12.05
N SER A 16 1.42 11.84 11.03
CA SER A 16 1.58 12.31 9.65
C SER A 16 0.31 13.03 9.17
N ARG A 17 -0.87 12.42 9.36
CA ARG A 17 -2.16 13.02 8.96
C ARG A 17 -2.49 14.28 9.75
N ARG A 18 -2.22 14.31 11.05
CA ARG A 18 -2.40 15.51 11.89
C ARG A 18 -1.51 16.67 11.43
N GLU A 19 -0.27 16.39 11.09
CA GLU A 19 0.70 17.41 10.67
C GLU A 19 0.42 17.93 9.24
N ALA A 20 -0.21 17.13 8.39
CA ALA A 20 -0.58 17.50 7.04
C ALA A 20 -1.83 18.41 6.96
N LEU A 21 -2.76 18.31 7.90
CA LEU A 21 -4.02 19.06 7.90
C LEU A 21 -3.90 20.42 8.56
N THR A 22 -4.43 21.46 7.92
CA THR A 22 -4.58 22.79 8.51
C THR A 22 -5.89 22.91 9.31
N PRO A 23 -5.99 23.78 10.31
CA PRO A 23 -7.23 24.02 11.05
C PRO A 23 -8.40 24.45 10.16
N ALA A 24 -8.13 25.26 9.15
CA ALA A 24 -9.16 25.74 8.22
C ALA A 24 -9.83 24.57 7.47
N GLU A 25 -9.06 23.57 7.08
CA GLU A 25 -9.58 22.37 6.39
C GLU A 25 -10.57 21.57 7.24
N VAL A 26 -10.45 21.60 8.54
CA VAL A 26 -11.32 20.88 9.49
C VAL A 26 -12.34 21.81 10.19
N GLY A 27 -12.47 23.05 9.73
CA GLY A 27 -13.46 24.02 10.27
C GLY A 27 -13.07 24.63 11.61
N LEU A 28 -11.81 24.56 12.01
CA LEU A 28 -11.32 25.21 13.22
C LEU A 28 -10.79 26.62 12.95
N PRO A 29 -10.93 27.57 13.92
CA PRO A 29 -10.43 28.93 13.74
C PRO A 29 -8.90 28.95 13.63
N THR A 30 -8.40 29.70 12.65
CA THR A 30 -6.97 29.97 12.48
C THR A 30 -6.54 31.10 13.40
N GLY A 31 -5.93 30.76 14.54
CA GLY A 31 -5.40 31.78 15.48
C GLY A 31 -4.12 32.45 14.95
N THR A 32 -3.98 33.75 15.21
CA THR A 32 -2.87 34.62 14.73
C THR A 32 -1.47 34.34 15.32
N ARG A 33 -1.35 33.45 16.31
CA ARG A 33 -0.07 33.10 17.00
C ARG A 33 0.23 31.60 16.97
N ARG A 34 0.04 30.95 15.82
CA ARG A 34 0.27 29.51 15.71
C ARG A 34 1.73 29.20 15.40
N ARG A 35 2.39 28.36 16.24
CA ARG A 35 3.76 27.88 16.01
C ARG A 35 3.83 26.57 15.21
N THR A 36 2.72 25.86 15.04
CA THR A 36 2.61 24.61 14.30
C THR A 36 1.78 24.82 13.04
N MET A 37 2.25 24.34 11.90
CA MET A 37 1.49 24.44 10.63
C MET A 37 0.29 23.47 10.61
N GLY A 38 0.42 22.28 11.18
CA GLY A 38 -0.63 21.25 11.25
C GLY A 38 -1.58 21.39 12.45
N LEU A 39 -2.49 20.43 12.61
CA LEU A 39 -3.37 20.35 13.77
C LEU A 39 -2.59 20.06 15.06
N ARG A 40 -3.09 20.56 16.19
CA ARG A 40 -2.60 20.18 17.52
C ARG A 40 -3.27 18.88 17.97
N ARG A 41 -2.64 18.17 18.90
CA ARG A 41 -3.21 16.93 19.48
C ARG A 41 -4.56 17.17 20.13
N GLU A 42 -4.71 18.28 20.85
CA GLU A 42 -5.95 18.71 21.48
C GLU A 42 -7.07 18.97 20.45
N GLU A 43 -6.74 19.51 19.28
CA GLU A 43 -7.70 19.76 18.21
C GLU A 43 -8.20 18.45 17.59
N VAL A 44 -7.30 17.49 17.30
CA VAL A 44 -7.71 16.17 16.80
C VAL A 44 -8.55 15.42 17.84
N ALA A 45 -8.13 15.45 19.11
CA ALA A 45 -8.87 14.82 20.20
C ALA A 45 -10.30 15.40 20.32
N GLN A 46 -10.45 16.72 20.22
CA GLN A 46 -11.75 17.40 20.22
C GLN A 46 -12.60 16.98 19.02
N LEU A 47 -12.04 16.98 17.80
CA LEU A 47 -12.75 16.59 16.57
C LEU A 47 -13.20 15.14 16.60
N ALA A 48 -12.39 14.24 17.17
CA ALA A 48 -12.71 12.81 17.30
C ALA A 48 -13.50 12.47 18.56
N ASN A 49 -13.87 13.46 19.38
CA ASN A 49 -14.54 13.27 20.68
C ASN A 49 -13.78 12.32 21.64
N LEU A 50 -12.46 12.51 21.72
CA LEU A 50 -11.56 11.74 22.56
C LEU A 50 -10.90 12.63 23.62
N SER A 51 -10.34 12.03 24.68
CA SER A 51 -9.43 12.77 25.55
C SER A 51 -8.07 13.01 24.86
N THR A 52 -7.48 14.16 25.07
CA THR A 52 -6.14 14.49 24.54
C THR A 52 -5.09 13.48 25.01
N THR A 53 -5.22 12.97 26.24
CA THR A 53 -4.32 11.95 26.77
C THR A 53 -4.41 10.65 25.99
N TYR A 54 -5.64 10.19 25.69
CA TYR A 54 -5.85 8.95 24.92
C TYR A 54 -5.32 9.08 23.50
N TYR A 55 -5.62 10.19 22.81
CA TYR A 55 -5.05 10.46 21.48
C TYR A 55 -3.51 10.50 21.52
N THR A 56 -2.94 11.14 22.56
CA THR A 56 -1.48 11.17 22.73
C THR A 56 -0.89 9.77 22.88
N PHE A 57 -1.57 8.87 23.59
CA PHE A 57 -1.11 7.48 23.73
C PHE A 57 -1.11 6.75 22.39
N LEU A 58 -2.16 6.93 21.58
CA LEU A 58 -2.22 6.37 20.22
C LEU A 58 -1.10 6.92 19.34
N GLU A 59 -0.92 8.24 19.31
CA GLU A 59 0.13 8.88 18.49
C GLU A 59 1.56 8.52 18.92
N GLN A 60 1.76 8.18 20.20
CA GLN A 60 3.04 7.70 20.72
C GLN A 60 3.27 6.19 20.50
N GLY A 61 2.36 5.48 19.87
CA GLY A 61 2.48 4.04 19.67
C GLY A 61 2.44 3.22 20.95
N ARG A 62 1.78 3.74 22.01
CA ARG A 62 1.60 2.96 23.24
C ARG A 62 0.68 1.77 22.99
N PRO A 63 0.83 0.65 23.72
CA PRO A 63 0.04 -0.56 23.52
C PRO A 63 -1.39 -0.40 24.06
N VAL A 64 -2.16 0.50 23.47
CA VAL A 64 -3.60 0.68 23.68
C VAL A 64 -4.36 0.08 22.50
N ARG A 65 -5.50 -0.55 22.76
CA ARG A 65 -6.37 -1.14 21.73
C ARG A 65 -7.54 -0.20 21.46
N PRO A 66 -7.54 0.55 20.35
CA PRO A 66 -8.69 1.36 19.97
C PRO A 66 -9.83 0.47 19.48
N SER A 67 -11.07 0.86 19.73
CA SER A 67 -12.24 0.22 19.11
C SER A 67 -12.42 0.72 17.67
N VAL A 68 -13.20 -0.02 16.86
CA VAL A 68 -13.61 0.40 15.50
C VAL A 68 -14.18 1.82 15.51
N GLN A 69 -15.07 2.12 16.47
CA GLN A 69 -15.70 3.43 16.60
C GLN A 69 -14.70 4.56 16.84
N ILE A 70 -13.64 4.30 17.61
CA ILE A 70 -12.56 5.28 17.84
C ILE A 70 -11.76 5.51 16.56
N LEU A 71 -11.45 4.44 15.83
CA LEU A 71 -10.72 4.53 14.55
C LEU A 71 -11.56 5.25 13.49
N ASP A 72 -12.85 4.97 13.41
CA ASP A 72 -13.80 5.67 12.53
C ASP A 72 -13.87 7.17 12.84
N ALA A 73 -13.95 7.52 14.13
CA ALA A 73 -13.95 8.92 14.57
C ALA A 73 -12.63 9.64 14.21
N LEU A 74 -11.50 8.96 14.38
CA LEU A 74 -10.18 9.49 13.99
C LEU A 74 -10.06 9.66 12.47
N ALA A 75 -10.52 8.68 11.69
CA ALA A 75 -10.53 8.77 10.23
C ALA A 75 -11.36 9.97 9.74
N ALA A 76 -12.53 10.19 10.33
CA ALA A 76 -13.38 11.33 10.02
C ALA A 76 -12.73 12.66 10.44
N ALA A 77 -12.18 12.75 11.66
CA ALA A 77 -11.51 13.94 12.19
C ALA A 77 -10.28 14.33 11.35
N LEU A 78 -9.54 13.35 10.86
CA LEU A 78 -8.34 13.52 10.05
C LEU A 78 -8.61 13.50 8.53
N ARG A 79 -9.90 13.53 8.12
CA ARG A 79 -10.33 13.53 6.72
C ARG A 79 -9.67 12.47 5.85
N MET A 80 -9.51 11.28 6.40
CA MET A 80 -8.88 10.17 5.72
C MET A 80 -9.73 9.67 4.54
N SER A 81 -9.07 9.35 3.44
CA SER A 81 -9.70 8.63 2.32
C SER A 81 -10.12 7.22 2.74
N ALA A 82 -10.94 6.55 1.92
CA ALA A 82 -11.34 5.17 2.17
C ALA A 82 -10.15 4.19 2.25
N ALA A 83 -9.07 4.47 1.53
CA ALA A 83 -7.85 3.66 1.58
C ALA A 83 -7.09 3.86 2.90
N GLU A 84 -6.94 5.10 3.33
CA GLU A 84 -6.30 5.47 4.61
C GLU A 84 -7.11 4.97 5.80
N HIS A 85 -8.43 5.07 5.75
CA HIS A 85 -9.31 4.53 6.78
C HIS A 85 -9.15 3.01 6.92
N ARG A 86 -9.13 2.26 5.79
CA ARG A 86 -8.85 0.83 5.84
C ARG A 86 -7.47 0.53 6.44
N TYR A 87 -6.46 1.31 6.07
CA TYR A 87 -5.12 1.17 6.61
C TYR A 87 -5.10 1.42 8.12
N LEU A 88 -5.78 2.47 8.60
CA LEU A 88 -5.95 2.79 10.01
C LEU A 88 -6.59 1.64 10.79
N LEU A 89 -7.66 1.03 10.23
CA LEU A 89 -8.35 -0.11 10.83
C LEU A 89 -7.42 -1.33 10.95
N VAL A 90 -6.67 -1.64 9.89
CA VAL A 90 -5.70 -2.75 9.89
C VAL A 90 -4.61 -2.54 10.95
N LEU A 91 -4.07 -1.33 11.06
CA LEU A 91 -3.04 -1.01 12.05
C LEU A 91 -3.57 -1.03 13.48
N GLY A 92 -4.81 -0.59 13.70
CA GLY A 92 -5.40 -0.47 15.04
C GLY A 92 -5.93 -1.78 15.61
N LEU A 93 -6.52 -2.63 14.77
CA LEU A 93 -7.23 -3.85 15.17
C LEU A 93 -6.44 -5.13 14.84
N GLY A 94 -5.45 -5.05 13.95
CA GLY A 94 -4.69 -6.21 13.52
C GLY A 94 -5.54 -7.19 12.71
N GLN A 95 -5.18 -8.47 12.80
CA GLN A 95 -5.84 -9.55 12.06
C GLN A 95 -7.29 -9.82 12.48
N GLU A 96 -7.76 -9.34 13.63
CA GLU A 96 -9.15 -9.56 14.08
C GLU A 96 -10.20 -9.07 13.06
N LEU A 97 -9.86 -8.06 12.23
CA LEU A 97 -10.71 -7.59 11.13
C LEU A 97 -10.62 -8.48 9.88
N LEU A 98 -9.49 -9.16 9.69
CA LEU A 98 -9.25 -10.01 8.52
C LEU A 98 -9.94 -11.37 8.67
N GLU A 99 -10.12 -11.87 9.90
CA GLU A 99 -10.81 -13.13 10.18
C GLU A 99 -12.30 -13.12 9.82
N ILE A 100 -12.91 -11.94 9.68
CA ILE A 100 -14.31 -11.81 9.22
C ILE A 100 -14.42 -12.01 7.71
N ASN A 101 -13.32 -11.86 6.94
CA ASN A 101 -13.29 -11.93 5.49
C ASN A 101 -12.32 -12.95 4.90
N ASP A 102 -11.43 -13.59 5.68
CA ASP A 102 -10.38 -14.41 5.08
C ASP A 102 -9.95 -15.57 5.98
N ALA A 103 -10.32 -16.78 5.60
CA ALA A 103 -9.77 -18.03 6.13
C ALA A 103 -8.39 -18.36 5.50
N GLY A 104 -7.59 -17.36 5.16
CA GLY A 104 -6.27 -17.46 4.54
C GLY A 104 -5.15 -17.54 5.57
N ALA A 105 -4.66 -18.76 5.84
CA ALA A 105 -3.55 -19.02 6.75
C ALA A 105 -2.32 -18.17 6.41
N THR A 106 -1.76 -17.49 7.42
CA THR A 106 -0.44 -16.87 7.42
C THR A 106 0.63 -17.87 7.01
N SER A 107 1.11 -17.80 5.77
CA SER A 107 2.25 -18.61 5.29
C SER A 107 3.56 -17.82 5.35
N ALA A 108 3.87 -17.27 6.55
CA ALA A 108 5.17 -16.66 6.78
C ALA A 108 6.29 -17.69 6.54
N GLY A 109 7.25 -17.33 5.69
CA GLY A 109 8.43 -18.17 5.41
C GLY A 109 8.24 -19.32 4.41
N ARG A 110 7.07 -19.50 3.82
CA ARG A 110 6.84 -20.51 2.78
C ARG A 110 6.91 -19.87 1.39
N PRO A 111 7.61 -20.47 0.39
CA PRO A 111 7.57 -19.97 -0.96
C PRO A 111 6.13 -19.93 -1.48
N GLU A 112 5.71 -18.78 -2.01
CA GLU A 112 4.40 -18.67 -2.65
C GLU A 112 4.43 -19.45 -3.96
N THR A 113 3.43 -20.30 -4.14
CA THR A 113 3.23 -21.07 -5.38
C THR A 113 1.92 -20.65 -6.02
N VAL A 114 1.89 -20.59 -7.34
CA VAL A 114 0.67 -20.34 -8.10
C VAL A 114 -0.02 -21.66 -8.39
N ASP A 115 -1.34 -21.70 -8.26
CA ASP A 115 -2.14 -22.82 -8.73
C ASP A 115 -1.93 -23.01 -10.25
N GLN A 116 -1.77 -24.24 -10.71
CA GLN A 116 -1.46 -24.53 -12.11
C GLN A 116 -2.54 -24.00 -13.07
N ARG A 117 -3.82 -24.05 -12.69
CA ARG A 117 -4.91 -23.52 -13.51
C ARG A 117 -4.83 -22.02 -13.67
N ALA A 118 -4.43 -21.30 -12.60
CA ALA A 118 -4.21 -19.87 -12.65
C ALA A 118 -2.98 -19.53 -13.53
N ALA A 119 -1.90 -20.31 -13.43
CA ALA A 119 -0.73 -20.16 -14.28
C ALA A 119 -1.08 -20.41 -15.77
N ASP A 120 -1.86 -21.46 -16.06
CA ASP A 120 -2.33 -21.77 -17.41
C ASP A 120 -3.24 -20.66 -17.97
N LEU A 121 -4.09 -20.06 -17.13
CA LEU A 121 -4.92 -18.92 -17.52
C LEU A 121 -4.06 -17.74 -17.96
N VAL A 122 -3.02 -17.40 -17.21
CA VAL A 122 -2.08 -16.34 -17.57
C VAL A 122 -1.51 -16.55 -18.97
N GLN A 123 -1.09 -17.76 -19.30
CA GLN A 123 -0.54 -18.06 -20.64
C GLN A 123 -1.61 -17.95 -21.75
N ARG A 124 -2.86 -18.31 -21.47
CA ARG A 124 -3.96 -18.24 -22.45
C ARG A 124 -4.46 -16.82 -22.71
N LEU A 125 -4.10 -15.87 -21.84
CA LEU A 125 -4.47 -14.45 -22.01
C LEU A 125 -3.56 -13.70 -23.01
N GLU A 126 -2.64 -14.39 -23.72
CA GLU A 126 -1.97 -13.78 -24.88
C GLU A 126 -3.02 -13.24 -25.88
N PRO A 127 -2.80 -12.08 -26.50
CA PRO A 127 -1.61 -11.21 -26.43
C PRO A 127 -1.70 -10.12 -25.33
N PHE A 128 -2.59 -10.25 -24.36
CA PHE A 128 -2.75 -9.26 -23.29
C PHE A 128 -1.67 -9.45 -22.24
N PRO A 129 -0.79 -8.45 -21.98
CA PRO A 129 0.22 -8.53 -20.93
C PRO A 129 -0.42 -8.91 -19.60
N THR A 130 -0.11 -10.10 -19.09
CA THR A 130 -0.77 -10.65 -17.90
C THR A 130 0.26 -11.30 -16.97
N LEU A 131 0.12 -11.03 -15.68
CA LEU A 131 0.95 -11.61 -14.63
C LEU A 131 0.14 -11.94 -13.37
N ILE A 132 0.65 -12.85 -12.55
CA ILE A 132 0.23 -13.02 -11.15
C ILE A 132 1.40 -12.62 -10.26
N ARG A 133 1.11 -11.76 -9.29
CA ARG A 133 2.03 -11.37 -8.24
C ARG A 133 1.57 -11.89 -6.88
N GLY A 134 2.53 -12.20 -6.02
CA GLY A 134 2.30 -12.61 -4.64
C GLY A 134 2.15 -11.43 -3.67
N ARG A 135 2.03 -11.80 -2.38
CA ARG A 135 1.82 -10.85 -1.26
C ARG A 135 2.88 -9.74 -1.18
N ARG A 136 4.16 -10.07 -1.41
CA ARG A 136 5.28 -9.11 -1.39
C ARG A 136 5.56 -8.51 -2.77
N TRP A 137 4.66 -8.70 -3.73
CA TRP A 137 4.80 -8.22 -5.10
C TRP A 137 5.90 -8.94 -5.91
N ASP A 138 6.23 -10.15 -5.49
CA ASP A 138 7.04 -11.04 -6.31
C ASP A 138 6.22 -11.50 -7.53
N VAL A 139 6.79 -11.44 -8.74
CA VAL A 139 6.18 -11.97 -9.97
C VAL A 139 6.25 -13.49 -9.90
N LEU A 140 5.10 -14.12 -9.67
CA LEU A 140 5.00 -15.57 -9.53
C LEU A 140 4.90 -16.26 -10.88
N THR A 141 4.14 -15.68 -11.81
CA THR A 141 4.05 -16.11 -13.21
C THR A 141 3.67 -14.92 -14.10
N ALA A 142 4.09 -14.97 -15.37
CA ALA A 142 3.75 -13.96 -16.37
C ALA A 142 3.77 -14.59 -17.75
N ASN A 143 2.94 -14.06 -18.69
CA ASN A 143 2.97 -14.47 -20.08
C ASN A 143 4.06 -13.71 -20.88
N PRO A 144 4.38 -14.14 -22.10
CA PRO A 144 5.38 -13.49 -22.95
C PRO A 144 5.09 -12.00 -23.20
N ALA A 145 3.84 -11.61 -23.44
CA ALA A 145 3.48 -10.20 -23.65
C ALA A 145 3.81 -9.32 -22.44
N ALA A 146 3.56 -9.80 -21.21
CA ALA A 146 3.94 -9.06 -20.00
C ALA A 146 5.46 -8.96 -19.85
N ARG A 147 6.21 -10.02 -20.14
CA ARG A 147 7.68 -9.99 -20.11
C ARG A 147 8.25 -9.01 -21.13
N GLU A 148 7.67 -8.95 -22.30
CA GLU A 148 8.07 -7.99 -23.33
C GLU A 148 7.77 -6.54 -22.90
N LEU A 149 6.54 -6.26 -22.44
CA LEU A 149 6.12 -4.92 -22.03
C LEU A 149 7.00 -4.37 -20.90
N PHE A 150 7.30 -5.20 -19.90
CA PHE A 150 8.07 -4.81 -18.72
C PHE A 150 9.55 -5.19 -18.78
N ALA A 151 10.09 -5.46 -19.97
CA ALA A 151 11.50 -5.82 -20.20
C ALA A 151 11.98 -6.95 -19.25
N ASP A 152 11.12 -7.95 -19.04
CA ASP A 152 11.33 -9.07 -18.08
C ASP A 152 11.78 -8.59 -16.68
N TRP A 153 11.35 -7.37 -16.31
CA TRP A 153 11.70 -6.70 -15.04
C TRP A 153 13.21 -6.62 -14.77
N GLY A 154 14.06 -6.51 -15.83
CA GLY A 154 15.50 -6.51 -15.67
C GLY A 154 16.08 -7.79 -15.06
N GLY A 155 15.35 -8.91 -15.14
CA GLY A 155 15.68 -10.16 -14.45
C GLY A 155 15.28 -10.18 -12.95
N GLN A 156 14.71 -9.09 -12.43
CA GLN A 156 14.18 -9.03 -11.08
C GLN A 156 12.88 -9.84 -10.98
N ARG A 157 12.66 -10.46 -9.84
CA ARG A 157 11.39 -11.16 -9.59
C ARG A 157 10.44 -10.39 -8.70
N ASN A 158 10.84 -9.23 -8.18
CA ASN A 158 10.03 -8.40 -7.31
C ASN A 158 9.76 -7.05 -7.97
N LEU A 159 8.48 -6.67 -8.10
CA LEU A 159 8.05 -5.45 -8.78
C LEU A 159 8.53 -4.18 -8.09
N LEU A 160 8.66 -4.18 -6.76
CA LEU A 160 9.16 -3.01 -6.03
C LEU A 160 10.67 -2.84 -6.22
N ARG A 161 11.45 -3.93 -6.17
CA ARG A 161 12.87 -3.85 -6.48
C ARG A 161 13.07 -3.27 -7.87
N TRP A 162 12.42 -3.84 -8.86
CA TRP A 162 12.50 -3.33 -10.23
C TRP A 162 12.09 -1.86 -10.33
N MET A 163 10.95 -1.48 -9.74
CA MET A 163 10.46 -0.10 -9.78
C MET A 163 11.44 0.90 -9.15
N PHE A 164 12.08 0.54 -8.04
CA PHE A 164 12.86 1.48 -7.24
C PHE A 164 14.39 1.40 -7.45
N THR A 165 14.89 0.34 -8.10
CA THR A 165 16.35 0.12 -8.26
C THR A 165 16.79 -0.13 -9.69
N ASP A 166 15.86 -0.18 -10.66
CA ASP A 166 16.19 -0.43 -12.07
C ASP A 166 15.72 0.73 -12.96
N ASP A 167 16.63 1.30 -13.74
CA ASP A 167 16.34 2.41 -14.65
C ASP A 167 15.35 2.02 -15.77
N GLN A 168 15.23 0.73 -16.09
CA GLN A 168 14.26 0.25 -17.07
C GLN A 168 12.81 0.54 -16.65
N ALA A 169 12.52 0.54 -15.36
CA ALA A 169 11.19 0.90 -14.85
C ALA A 169 10.81 2.34 -15.27
N ARG A 170 11.76 3.27 -15.23
CA ARG A 170 11.56 4.67 -15.68
C ARG A 170 11.35 4.77 -17.19
N ALA A 171 11.96 3.88 -17.97
CA ALA A 171 11.74 3.85 -19.40
C ALA A 171 10.35 3.30 -19.76
N VAL A 172 9.81 2.36 -18.99
CA VAL A 172 8.49 1.75 -19.22
C VAL A 172 7.35 2.65 -18.73
N TYR A 173 7.44 3.21 -17.53
CA TYR A 173 6.40 4.08 -16.98
C TYR A 173 6.69 5.54 -17.30
N LEU A 174 5.90 6.15 -18.21
CA LEU A 174 6.12 7.55 -18.63
C LEU A 174 5.85 8.55 -17.49
N ASP A 175 4.95 8.23 -16.58
CA ASP A 175 4.73 8.96 -15.32
C ASP A 175 5.23 8.10 -14.15
N TRP A 176 6.55 7.88 -14.13
CA TRP A 176 7.15 6.96 -13.18
C TRP A 176 6.95 7.41 -11.72
N ASP A 177 7.07 8.70 -11.43
CA ASP A 177 6.93 9.21 -10.05
C ASP A 177 5.55 8.91 -9.48
N ALA A 178 4.49 9.22 -10.22
CA ALA A 178 3.11 8.95 -9.81
C ALA A 178 2.85 7.44 -9.65
N GLU A 179 3.34 6.62 -10.60
CA GLU A 179 3.14 5.18 -10.54
C GLU A 179 3.92 4.51 -9.41
N ALA A 180 5.16 4.94 -9.17
CA ALA A 180 5.99 4.43 -8.10
C ALA A 180 5.41 4.79 -6.71
N GLN A 181 4.91 6.02 -6.53
CA GLN A 181 4.21 6.43 -5.31
C GLN A 181 2.92 5.63 -5.10
N ALA A 182 2.11 5.47 -6.14
CA ALA A 182 0.88 4.66 -6.06
C ALA A 182 1.19 3.18 -5.76
N MET A 183 2.25 2.63 -6.36
CA MET A 183 2.72 1.28 -6.09
C MET A 183 3.15 1.12 -4.64
N LEU A 184 3.92 2.07 -4.12
CA LEU A 184 4.38 2.10 -2.74
C LEU A 184 3.21 2.18 -1.74
N GLY A 185 2.23 3.05 -2.02
CA GLY A 185 1.03 3.19 -1.19
C GLY A 185 0.19 1.91 -1.14
N ARG A 186 0.09 1.17 -2.26
CA ARG A 186 -0.59 -0.14 -2.31
C ARG A 186 0.19 -1.21 -1.56
N PHE A 187 1.52 -1.20 -1.69
CA PHE A 187 2.40 -2.14 -0.98
C PHE A 187 2.34 -1.93 0.53
N ARG A 188 2.29 -0.69 0.99
CA ARG A 188 2.12 -0.36 2.41
C ARG A 188 0.87 -1.02 2.99
N LEU A 189 -0.26 -0.93 2.29
CA LEU A 189 -1.50 -1.57 2.71
C LEU A 189 -1.37 -3.11 2.74
N ALA A 190 -0.64 -3.70 1.79
CA ALA A 190 -0.36 -5.14 1.79
C ALA A 190 0.53 -5.53 2.97
N ALA A 191 1.62 -4.79 3.22
CA ALA A 191 2.54 -5.05 4.34
C ALA A 191 1.84 -4.97 5.71
N ALA A 192 0.91 -4.02 5.89
CA ALA A 192 0.15 -3.87 7.13
C ALA A 192 -0.75 -5.07 7.46
N ARG A 193 -1.16 -5.84 6.45
CA ARG A 193 -1.92 -7.09 6.65
C ARG A 193 -1.07 -8.23 7.21
N HIS A 194 0.26 -8.09 7.16
CA HIS A 194 1.21 -9.09 7.61
C HIS A 194 2.14 -8.51 8.70
N PRO A 195 1.60 -8.06 9.85
CA PRO A 195 2.38 -7.42 10.90
C PRO A 195 3.42 -8.40 11.46
N GLY A 196 4.66 -7.94 11.53
CA GLY A 196 5.77 -8.75 12.05
C GLY A 196 6.35 -9.78 11.09
N ASP A 197 5.86 -9.88 9.85
CA ASP A 197 6.44 -10.77 8.84
C ASP A 197 7.87 -10.31 8.48
N PRO A 198 8.89 -11.16 8.72
CA PRO A 198 10.28 -10.80 8.49
C PRO A 198 10.61 -10.55 7.01
N ASP A 199 9.87 -11.20 6.10
CA ASP A 199 10.09 -11.08 4.66
C ASP A 199 9.69 -9.68 4.15
N PHE A 200 8.57 -9.11 4.65
CA PHE A 200 8.20 -7.74 4.33
C PHE A 200 9.21 -6.74 4.91
N ARG A 201 9.62 -6.95 6.15
CA ARG A 201 10.61 -6.08 6.80
C ARG A 201 11.93 -6.08 6.05
N SER A 202 12.43 -7.25 5.68
CA SER A 202 13.67 -7.39 4.92
C SER A 202 13.63 -6.66 3.58
N LEU A 203 12.50 -6.75 2.84
CA LEU A 203 12.31 -6.04 1.58
C LEU A 203 12.26 -4.51 1.78
N ILE A 204 11.56 -4.04 2.80
CA ILE A 204 11.49 -2.61 3.12
C ILE A 204 12.87 -2.07 3.49
N ASP A 205 13.61 -2.75 4.36
CA ASP A 205 14.97 -2.36 4.79
C ASP A 205 15.95 -2.32 3.61
N GLU A 206 15.85 -3.28 2.68
CA GLU A 206 16.63 -3.31 1.45
C GLU A 206 16.31 -2.09 0.58
N LEU A 207 15.03 -1.83 0.29
CA LEU A 207 14.62 -0.73 -0.55
C LEU A 207 14.95 0.65 0.07
N LEU A 208 14.84 0.79 1.39
CA LEU A 208 15.27 2.00 2.10
C LEU A 208 16.78 2.24 1.97
N ARG A 209 17.59 1.19 1.92
CA ARG A 209 19.04 1.28 1.73
C ARG A 209 19.39 1.66 0.30
N ASP A 210 18.71 1.07 -0.68
CA ASP A 210 19.13 1.08 -2.07
C ASP A 210 18.43 2.19 -2.90
N SER A 211 17.33 2.81 -2.42
CA SER A 211 16.57 3.83 -3.13
C SER A 211 16.40 5.12 -2.32
N GLU A 212 16.77 6.25 -2.93
CA GLU A 212 16.52 7.58 -2.36
C GLU A 212 15.03 7.90 -2.29
N HIS A 213 14.27 7.52 -3.33
CA HIS A 213 12.82 7.72 -3.38
C HIS A 213 12.11 6.96 -2.24
N MET A 214 12.56 5.73 -1.94
CA MET A 214 12.04 4.98 -0.79
C MET A 214 12.31 5.70 0.53
N ARG A 215 13.52 6.23 0.73
CA ARG A 215 13.85 7.01 1.94
C ARG A 215 12.99 8.27 2.09
N THR A 216 12.63 8.90 0.98
CA THR A 216 11.83 10.12 0.96
C THR A 216 10.33 9.83 1.13
N TRP A 217 9.80 8.83 0.44
CA TRP A 217 8.35 8.59 0.37
C TRP A 217 7.81 7.62 1.42
N TRP A 218 8.62 6.65 1.87
CA TRP A 218 8.18 5.70 2.88
C TRP A 218 7.74 6.37 4.20
N PRO A 219 8.43 7.40 4.74
CA PRO A 219 8.00 8.08 5.97
C PRO A 219 6.73 8.93 5.85
N GLN A 220 6.22 9.18 4.62
CA GLN A 220 5.03 10.01 4.40
C GLN A 220 3.72 9.28 4.72
N HIS A 221 3.76 7.95 4.86
CA HIS A 221 2.61 7.09 5.17
C HIS A 221 1.45 7.19 4.17
N ASP A 222 1.72 7.62 2.93
CA ASP A 222 0.70 7.64 1.89
C ASP A 222 0.29 6.23 1.50
N VAL A 223 -1.01 6.02 1.32
CA VAL A 223 -1.60 4.77 0.85
C VAL A 223 -2.43 5.01 -0.40
N ALA A 224 -2.45 4.01 -1.27
CA ALA A 224 -3.26 4.04 -2.48
C ALA A 224 -4.17 2.80 -2.53
N PRO A 225 -5.39 2.92 -3.05
CA PRO A 225 -6.26 1.78 -3.22
C PRO A 225 -5.68 0.82 -4.27
N LEU A 226 -5.86 -0.49 -4.03
CA LEU A 226 -5.71 -1.46 -5.10
C LEU A 226 -6.89 -1.28 -6.06
N GLY A 227 -6.61 -1.15 -7.35
CA GLY A 227 -7.68 -0.93 -8.32
C GLY A 227 -7.20 -1.02 -9.75
N SER A 228 -8.17 -1.17 -10.64
CA SER A 228 -8.03 -1.07 -12.09
C SER A 228 -7.95 0.39 -12.52
N GLY A 229 -7.41 0.66 -13.69
CA GLY A 229 -7.27 2.02 -14.22
C GLY A 229 -6.48 2.04 -15.52
N THR A 230 -6.11 3.22 -15.98
CA THR A 230 -5.30 3.43 -17.19
C THR A 230 -3.87 3.81 -16.82
N LYS A 231 -2.91 3.33 -17.58
CA LYS A 231 -1.48 3.63 -17.47
C LYS A 231 -0.89 3.94 -18.82
N LYS A 232 -0.12 5.01 -18.90
CA LYS A 232 0.65 5.35 -20.09
C LYS A 232 2.01 4.68 -20.01
N LEU A 233 2.20 3.65 -20.85
CA LEU A 233 3.42 2.84 -20.87
C LEU A 233 4.13 2.94 -22.21
N TRP A 234 5.44 2.80 -22.20
CA TRP A 234 6.24 2.64 -23.39
C TRP A 234 6.42 1.14 -23.72
N HIS A 235 6.00 0.76 -24.91
CA HIS A 235 6.15 -0.60 -25.41
C HIS A 235 7.32 -0.66 -26.41
N PRO A 236 8.25 -1.64 -26.36
CA PRO A 236 9.46 -1.67 -27.16
C PRO A 236 9.22 -1.70 -28.69
N ARG A 237 8.09 -2.28 -29.11
CA ARG A 237 7.71 -2.37 -30.55
C ARG A 237 6.67 -1.35 -30.98
N LEU A 238 5.82 -0.89 -30.08
CA LEU A 238 4.63 -0.11 -30.43
C LEU A 238 4.73 1.35 -29.98
N GLY A 239 5.78 1.71 -29.22
CA GLY A 239 5.95 3.05 -28.67
C GLY A 239 5.04 3.32 -27.47
N THR A 240 4.63 4.56 -27.31
CA THR A 240 3.75 4.98 -26.20
C THR A 240 2.31 4.51 -26.42
N ILE A 241 1.76 3.81 -25.44
CA ILE A 241 0.39 3.29 -25.48
C ILE A 241 -0.29 3.57 -24.13
N ASP A 242 -1.55 3.95 -24.17
CA ASP A 242 -2.44 3.96 -23.03
C ASP A 242 -2.99 2.54 -22.83
N TYR A 243 -2.70 1.97 -21.67
CA TYR A 243 -3.15 0.65 -21.28
C TYR A 243 -4.21 0.75 -20.18
N SER A 244 -5.39 0.23 -20.44
CA SER A 244 -6.30 -0.15 -19.37
C SER A 244 -5.76 -1.38 -18.66
N HIS A 245 -5.81 -1.42 -17.33
CA HIS A 245 -5.45 -2.60 -16.57
C HIS A 245 -6.54 -3.00 -15.58
N VAL A 246 -6.73 -4.30 -15.44
CA VAL A 246 -7.66 -4.90 -14.49
C VAL A 246 -6.87 -5.67 -13.44
N VAL A 247 -7.27 -5.52 -12.19
CA VAL A 247 -6.66 -6.18 -11.03
C VAL A 247 -7.70 -7.11 -10.41
N LEU A 248 -7.40 -8.41 -10.39
CA LEU A 248 -8.28 -9.46 -9.85
C LEU A 248 -7.56 -10.17 -8.70
N GLN A 249 -8.22 -10.26 -7.56
CA GLN A 249 -7.74 -11.04 -6.42
C GLN A 249 -8.14 -12.50 -6.62
N LEU A 250 -7.23 -13.44 -6.34
CA LEU A 250 -7.55 -14.88 -6.44
C LEU A 250 -8.29 -15.32 -5.17
N ALA A 251 -9.50 -15.88 -5.34
CA ALA A 251 -10.36 -16.24 -4.22
C ALA A 251 -9.73 -17.28 -3.27
N ASP A 252 -9.04 -18.29 -3.84
CA ASP A 252 -8.39 -19.35 -3.06
C ASP A 252 -7.02 -18.93 -2.49
N GLN A 253 -6.47 -17.82 -2.94
CA GLN A 253 -5.18 -17.26 -2.53
C GLN A 253 -5.28 -15.73 -2.50
N PRO A 254 -5.92 -15.15 -1.48
CA PRO A 254 -6.30 -13.74 -1.45
C PRO A 254 -5.10 -12.78 -1.43
N ASP A 255 -3.93 -13.26 -1.09
CA ASP A 255 -2.67 -12.49 -1.18
C ASP A 255 -2.10 -12.44 -2.61
N GLN A 256 -2.62 -13.26 -3.52
CA GLN A 256 -2.21 -13.27 -4.92
C GLN A 256 -3.16 -12.46 -5.78
N THR A 257 -2.57 -11.74 -6.72
CA THR A 257 -3.30 -10.83 -7.60
C THR A 257 -2.92 -11.08 -9.05
N LEU A 258 -3.92 -11.34 -9.89
CA LEU A 258 -3.76 -11.32 -11.32
C LEU A 258 -3.93 -9.89 -11.84
N VAL A 259 -2.99 -9.44 -12.66
CA VAL A 259 -3.04 -8.13 -13.35
C VAL A 259 -2.94 -8.39 -14.84
N THR A 260 -3.89 -7.84 -15.60
CA THR A 260 -3.90 -7.92 -17.06
C THR A 260 -4.04 -6.53 -17.66
N TYR A 261 -3.42 -6.31 -18.81
CA TYR A 261 -3.39 -5.02 -19.50
C TYR A 261 -3.99 -5.19 -20.90
N SER A 262 -4.77 -4.21 -21.33
CA SER A 262 -5.28 -4.11 -22.70
C SER A 262 -4.98 -2.72 -23.26
N ALA A 263 -4.44 -2.64 -24.47
CA ALA A 263 -4.27 -1.36 -25.16
C ALA A 263 -5.66 -0.76 -25.47
N GLU A 264 -5.82 0.55 -25.26
CA GLU A 264 -7.02 1.29 -25.63
C GLU A 264 -7.05 1.65 -27.10
#